data_098789e5e260bf9d9797cd5b94530ae3
#
_entry.id   098789e5e260bf9d9797cd5b94530ae3
#
_cell.length_a   1.000
_cell.length_b   1.000
_cell.length_c   1.000
_cell.angle_alpha   90.00
_cell.angle_beta   90.00
_cell.angle_gamma   90.00
#
_symmetry.space_group_name_H-M   'P 1'
#
loop_
_entity.id
_entity.type
_entity.pdbx_description
1 polymer ?
#
loop_
_entity_poly.entity_id
_entity_poly.type
_entity_poly.pdbx_seq_one_letter_code
_entity_poly.pdbx_strand_id
1 'polypeptide(L)'
;GSPPATAVAAPIAANAMGMASKNGKDLRLKADESINSRLIVPHGNALPITGTFLDEISHDIPHQNWGEKEWDLDFRYMKAMGIDTVIDIRCGYRKFITYPSPYLLKKGCYMPSTDMIDMFCRLAQKYGMKFWLGLYDSGKYWDTGDMSYEVEANKYVIDEIWQRYGSKYDSFGGWYISGEISRATKGAIESFRTMGRQCKEVSGGLPTFISPWIDGKKAVDAAGGNLTKEQAVSIEQHEREWNEIFDGIHEYVDACAFQDGHIDYDELDAFFSVNKKLADKYGMQCWTNAESFDRDMPIRFLPIKFDKLRMKLEAAKRCGYDKAITFEFSHFMSPQSAYLQAGHLYDRYMEYFDMQ
;
A
#
# COMPACT_ATOMS: atom_id res chain seq x y z
N GLY A 1 12.52 11.59 29.16
CA GLY A 1 13.06 12.15 27.97
C GLY A 1 14.25 11.33 27.50
N SER A 2 14.42 11.12 26.23
CA SER A 2 15.60 10.41 25.74
C SER A 2 16.40 11.31 24.80
N PRO A 3 17.17 12.23 25.35
CA PRO A 3 18.14 13.00 24.59
C PRO A 3 19.33 12.17 24.08
N PRO A 4 19.60 10.92 24.51
CA PRO A 4 20.85 10.29 24.15
C PRO A 4 21.03 9.99 22.67
N ALA A 5 20.00 9.63 21.96
CA ALA A 5 20.12 9.28 20.53
C ALA A 5 20.50 10.47 19.65
N THR A 6 19.90 11.64 19.90
CA THR A 6 20.20 12.86 19.15
C THR A 6 21.60 13.39 19.47
N ALA A 7 22.01 13.32 20.76
CA ALA A 7 23.32 13.75 21.19
C ALA A 7 24.47 12.86 20.67
N VAL A 8 24.20 11.57 20.41
CA VAL A 8 25.17 10.65 19.83
C VAL A 8 25.22 10.77 18.30
N ALA A 9 24.10 10.99 17.65
CA ALA A 9 24.05 11.10 16.18
C ALA A 9 24.72 12.38 15.65
N ALA A 10 24.58 13.51 16.34
CA ALA A 10 25.17 14.77 15.91
C ALA A 10 26.69 14.77 15.84
N PRO A 11 27.45 14.25 16.83
CA PRO A 11 28.90 14.14 16.72
C PRO A 11 29.38 13.25 15.58
N ILE A 12 28.67 12.14 15.32
CA ILE A 12 29.02 11.23 14.22
C ILE A 12 28.79 11.92 12.87
N ALA A 13 27.71 12.59 12.68
CA ALA A 13 27.40 13.33 11.45
C ALA A 13 28.40 14.47 11.24
N ALA A 14 28.74 15.24 12.28
CA ALA A 14 29.72 16.31 12.21
C ALA A 14 31.12 15.79 11.84
N ASN A 15 31.55 14.66 12.40
CA ASN A 15 32.84 14.05 12.07
C ASN A 15 32.88 13.58 10.60
N ALA A 16 31.83 12.95 10.11
CA ALA A 16 31.75 12.52 8.71
C ALA A 16 31.81 13.71 7.75
N MET A 17 31.12 14.79 8.05
CA MET A 17 31.17 16.04 7.28
C MET A 17 32.55 16.69 7.35
N GLY A 18 33.18 16.72 8.53
CA GLY A 18 34.54 17.25 8.73
C GLY A 18 35.58 16.49 7.94
N MET A 19 35.50 15.18 7.90
CA MET A 19 36.39 14.33 7.09
C MET A 19 36.20 14.58 5.59
N ALA A 20 34.97 14.69 5.12
CA ALA A 20 34.66 15.00 3.74
C ALA A 20 35.23 16.36 3.31
N SER A 21 35.21 17.37 4.19
CA SER A 21 35.76 18.69 3.89
C SER A 21 37.29 18.80 3.99
N LYS A 22 37.94 18.01 4.87
CA LYS A 22 39.36 18.05 5.12
C LYS A 22 40.22 17.27 4.12
N ASN A 23 39.71 16.12 3.69
CA ASN A 23 40.47 15.18 2.88
C ASN A 23 40.03 15.15 1.42
N GLY A 24 39.22 16.11 1.04
CA GLY A 24 38.77 16.25 -0.31
C GLY A 24 37.86 15.14 -0.81
N LYS A 25 37.52 15.25 -2.05
CA LYS A 25 36.58 14.38 -2.73
C LYS A 25 36.96 12.91 -2.75
N ASP A 26 38.27 12.62 -2.70
CA ASP A 26 38.77 11.28 -3.06
C ASP A 26 38.40 10.18 -2.06
N LEU A 27 38.47 10.47 -0.74
CA LEU A 27 38.15 9.48 0.26
C LEU A 27 36.66 9.17 0.31
N ARG A 28 35.82 10.19 0.15
CA ARG A 28 34.38 10.00 0.14
C ARG A 28 33.92 9.26 -1.12
N LEU A 29 34.42 9.65 -2.28
CA LEU A 29 34.10 8.98 -3.54
C LEU A 29 34.55 7.52 -3.53
N LYS A 30 35.76 7.23 -3.05
CA LYS A 30 36.25 5.85 -2.95
C LYS A 30 35.45 5.02 -1.96
N ALA A 31 35.02 5.59 -0.85
CA ALA A 31 34.18 4.91 0.11
C ALA A 31 32.82 4.62 -0.47
N ASP A 32 32.22 5.59 -1.15
CA ASP A 32 30.89 5.46 -1.79
C ASP A 32 30.93 4.41 -2.92
N GLU A 33 31.94 4.43 -3.76
CA GLU A 33 32.14 3.44 -4.82
C GLU A 33 32.31 2.03 -4.23
N SER A 34 33.11 1.90 -3.18
CA SER A 34 33.33 0.62 -2.50
C SER A 34 32.06 0.05 -1.87
N ILE A 35 31.28 0.93 -1.24
CA ILE A 35 30.01 0.53 -0.61
C ILE A 35 28.98 0.20 -1.68
N ASN A 36 28.84 1.08 -2.67
CA ASN A 36 27.87 0.90 -3.74
C ASN A 36 28.15 -0.38 -4.56
N SER A 37 29.40 -0.67 -4.86
CA SER A 37 29.75 -1.88 -5.59
C SER A 37 29.41 -3.17 -4.83
N ARG A 38 29.27 -3.10 -3.51
CA ARG A 38 28.89 -4.24 -2.65
C ARG A 38 27.39 -4.33 -2.44
N LEU A 39 26.68 -3.19 -2.46
CA LEU A 39 25.27 -3.11 -2.14
C LEU A 39 24.37 -3.06 -3.38
N ILE A 40 24.90 -2.65 -4.52
CA ILE A 40 24.13 -2.62 -5.76
C ILE A 40 23.96 -4.06 -6.26
N VAL A 41 22.76 -4.56 -6.12
CA VAL A 41 22.32 -5.80 -6.75
C VAL A 41 22.03 -5.49 -8.23
N PRO A 42 22.41 -6.38 -9.15
CA PRO A 42 22.17 -6.14 -10.57
C PRO A 42 20.70 -5.80 -10.87
N HIS A 43 20.50 -4.83 -11.76
CA HIS A 43 19.18 -4.41 -12.19
C HIS A 43 18.36 -5.59 -12.73
N GLY A 44 17.06 -5.57 -12.52
CA GLY A 44 16.16 -6.58 -13.05
C GLY A 44 15.84 -7.73 -12.13
N ASN A 45 16.43 -7.82 -10.94
CA ASN A 45 16.13 -8.87 -9.97
C ASN A 45 14.88 -8.61 -9.13
N ALA A 46 14.39 -7.38 -9.09
CA ALA A 46 13.22 -6.98 -8.32
C ALA A 46 12.11 -6.48 -9.22
N LEU A 47 10.86 -6.76 -8.84
CA LEU A 47 9.69 -6.22 -9.50
C LEU A 47 9.56 -4.74 -9.11
N PRO A 48 9.49 -3.80 -10.07
CA PRO A 48 9.33 -2.39 -9.69
C PRO A 48 7.94 -2.11 -9.13
N ILE A 49 7.87 -1.16 -8.21
CA ILE A 49 6.60 -0.64 -7.69
C ILE A 49 5.99 0.27 -8.75
N THR A 50 4.78 -0.05 -9.20
CA THR A 50 4.05 0.75 -10.19
C THR A 50 2.70 1.26 -9.67
N GLY A 51 2.36 0.99 -8.42
CA GLY A 51 1.16 1.49 -7.80
C GLY A 51 1.38 1.84 -6.32
N THR A 52 0.61 2.77 -5.82
CA THR A 52 0.63 3.14 -4.40
C THR A 52 -0.75 3.50 -3.89
N PHE A 53 -0.98 3.20 -2.62
CA PHE A 53 -2.11 3.76 -1.91
C PHE A 53 -1.87 5.25 -1.62
N LEU A 54 -2.98 6.00 -1.55
CA LEU A 54 -3.03 7.37 -1.05
C LEU A 54 -3.85 7.33 0.23
N ASP A 55 -3.31 7.82 1.34
CA ASP A 55 -3.98 7.76 2.64
C ASP A 55 -3.81 9.04 3.44
N GLU A 56 -4.91 9.74 3.66
CA GLU A 56 -5.01 10.91 4.54
C GLU A 56 -6.07 10.71 5.62
N ILE A 57 -6.59 9.49 5.77
CA ILE A 57 -7.77 9.25 6.60
C ILE A 57 -7.57 8.19 7.68
N SER A 58 -6.60 7.30 7.54
CA SER A 58 -6.35 6.26 8.54
C SER A 58 -5.83 6.85 9.85
N HIS A 59 -6.25 6.26 10.98
CA HIS A 59 -5.93 6.74 12.32
C HIS A 59 -4.51 6.42 12.78
N ASP A 60 -3.82 5.52 12.10
CA ASP A 60 -2.52 4.97 12.51
C ASP A 60 -1.33 5.59 11.77
N ILE A 61 -1.57 6.56 10.91
CA ILE A 61 -0.52 7.34 10.26
C ILE A 61 -0.82 8.84 10.41
N PRO A 62 0.21 9.69 10.47
CA PRO A 62 0.00 11.11 10.70
C PRO A 62 -0.58 11.81 9.48
N HIS A 63 -1.49 12.73 9.73
CA HIS A 63 -1.93 13.68 8.73
C HIS A 63 -0.79 14.67 8.44
N GLN A 64 -0.48 14.92 7.16
CA GLN A 64 0.67 15.76 6.79
C GLN A 64 0.32 17.21 6.49
N ASN A 65 -0.95 17.58 6.57
CA ASN A 65 -1.44 18.92 6.26
C ASN A 65 -1.11 19.39 4.83
N TRP A 66 -1.05 18.45 3.91
CA TRP A 66 -0.77 18.79 2.51
C TRP A 66 -1.98 19.42 1.83
N GLY A 67 -1.72 20.51 1.11
CA GLY A 67 -2.64 21.05 0.13
C GLY A 67 -2.38 20.50 -1.26
N GLU A 68 -3.09 21.03 -2.25
CA GLU A 68 -2.96 20.56 -3.63
C GLU A 68 -1.54 20.74 -4.18
N LYS A 69 -0.83 21.78 -3.76
CA LYS A 69 0.55 22.04 -4.18
C LYS A 69 1.48 20.89 -3.81
N GLU A 70 1.40 20.42 -2.58
CA GLU A 70 2.21 19.31 -2.09
C GLU A 70 1.79 17.99 -2.74
N TRP A 71 0.49 17.76 -2.92
CA TRP A 71 0.00 16.59 -3.62
C TRP A 71 0.44 16.57 -5.09
N ASP A 72 0.40 17.72 -5.78
CA ASP A 72 0.90 17.82 -7.15
C ASP A 72 2.38 17.44 -7.24
N LEU A 73 3.20 17.96 -6.34
CA LEU A 73 4.62 17.61 -6.28
C LEU A 73 4.83 16.12 -5.97
N ASP A 74 4.02 15.57 -5.08
CA ASP A 74 4.13 14.15 -4.74
C ASP A 74 3.78 13.26 -5.91
N PHE A 75 2.76 13.60 -6.69
CA PHE A 75 2.44 12.88 -7.93
C PHE A 75 3.60 12.94 -8.94
N ARG A 76 4.31 14.04 -9.00
CA ARG A 76 5.51 14.15 -9.84
C ARG A 76 6.62 13.20 -9.38
N TYR A 77 6.86 13.10 -8.08
CA TYR A 77 7.78 12.12 -7.51
C TYR A 77 7.34 10.69 -7.78
N MET A 78 6.06 10.40 -7.63
CA MET A 78 5.51 9.08 -7.96
C MET A 78 5.74 8.73 -9.42
N LYS A 79 5.46 9.66 -10.33
CA LYS A 79 5.70 9.47 -11.77
C LYS A 79 7.15 9.19 -12.08
N ALA A 80 8.08 9.93 -11.46
CA ALA A 80 9.51 9.72 -11.63
C ALA A 80 9.94 8.31 -11.18
N MET A 81 9.27 7.74 -10.20
CA MET A 81 9.52 6.38 -9.70
C MET A 81 8.86 5.30 -10.57
N GLY A 82 8.04 5.67 -11.54
CA GLY A 82 7.36 4.72 -12.42
C GLY A 82 5.96 4.30 -11.96
N ILE A 83 5.39 5.02 -11.01
CA ILE A 83 4.02 4.75 -10.55
C ILE A 83 3.03 5.21 -11.64
N ASP A 84 2.16 4.32 -12.04
CA ASP A 84 1.10 4.55 -13.01
C ASP A 84 -0.31 4.38 -12.41
N THR A 85 -0.38 3.88 -11.18
CA THR A 85 -1.64 3.56 -10.50
C THR A 85 -1.63 4.15 -9.10
N VAL A 86 -2.60 5.02 -8.80
CA VAL A 86 -2.79 5.57 -7.47
C VAL A 86 -4.14 5.11 -6.93
N ILE A 87 -4.17 4.67 -5.69
CA ILE A 87 -5.30 3.97 -5.11
C ILE A 87 -5.71 4.68 -3.83
N ASP A 88 -6.87 5.28 -3.82
CA ASP A 88 -7.43 5.79 -2.57
C ASP A 88 -7.67 4.62 -1.61
N ILE A 89 -7.07 4.68 -0.42
CA ILE A 89 -7.18 3.57 0.53
C ILE A 89 -8.64 3.30 0.91
N ARG A 90 -9.39 4.39 1.11
CA ARG A 90 -10.84 4.36 1.34
C ARG A 90 -11.40 5.78 1.20
N CYS A 91 -12.58 5.91 0.66
CA CYS A 91 -13.21 7.21 0.47
C CYS A 91 -13.85 7.75 1.76
N GLY A 92 -13.89 6.95 2.80
CA GLY A 92 -14.32 7.33 4.14
C GLY A 92 -13.97 6.26 5.15
N TYR A 93 -13.72 6.69 6.38
CA TYR A 93 -13.44 5.84 7.52
C TYR A 93 -14.24 6.34 8.72
N ARG A 94 -15.17 5.53 9.20
CA ARG A 94 -16.09 5.89 10.29
C ARG A 94 -16.86 7.16 9.91
N LYS A 95 -16.70 8.26 10.66
CA LYS A 95 -17.36 9.54 10.37
C LYS A 95 -16.56 10.48 9.46
N PHE A 96 -15.31 10.13 9.14
CA PHE A 96 -14.45 10.95 8.29
C PHE A 96 -14.57 10.51 6.83
N ILE A 97 -14.83 11.43 5.94
CA ILE A 97 -15.01 11.17 4.52
C ILE A 97 -14.15 12.11 3.69
N THR A 98 -13.79 11.70 2.49
CA THR A 98 -12.88 12.44 1.60
C THR A 98 -13.60 13.12 0.44
N TYR A 99 -14.91 12.99 0.38
CA TYR A 99 -15.76 13.66 -0.59
C TYR A 99 -17.13 13.96 0.06
N PRO A 100 -17.91 14.93 -0.46
CA PRO A 100 -19.18 15.31 0.14
C PRO A 100 -20.31 14.34 -0.22
N SER A 101 -20.30 13.15 0.33
CA SER A 101 -21.30 12.11 0.10
C SER A 101 -22.66 12.49 0.67
N PRO A 102 -23.70 12.66 -0.16
CA PRO A 102 -25.05 12.92 0.37
C PRO A 102 -25.54 11.82 1.32
N TYR A 103 -25.28 10.56 0.99
CA TYR A 103 -25.68 9.42 1.83
C TYR A 103 -24.96 9.42 3.18
N LEU A 104 -23.64 9.54 3.18
CA LEU A 104 -22.85 9.48 4.41
C LEU A 104 -23.07 10.71 5.29
N LEU A 105 -23.28 11.88 4.72
CA LEU A 105 -23.64 13.09 5.48
C LEU A 105 -24.96 12.91 6.23
N LYS A 106 -25.95 12.29 5.60
CA LYS A 106 -27.23 11.97 6.27
C LYS A 106 -27.04 10.94 7.39
N LYS A 107 -26.02 10.10 7.30
CA LYS A 107 -25.68 9.12 8.35
C LYS A 107 -24.84 9.70 9.48
N GLY A 108 -24.54 10.99 9.43
CA GLY A 108 -23.80 11.68 10.49
C GLY A 108 -22.30 11.81 10.27
N CYS A 109 -21.80 11.49 9.08
CA CYS A 109 -20.41 11.75 8.76
C CYS A 109 -20.15 13.26 8.66
N TYR A 110 -18.91 13.65 8.89
CA TYR A 110 -18.50 15.05 8.87
C TYR A 110 -18.26 15.54 7.43
N MET A 111 -18.68 16.77 7.14
CA MET A 111 -18.39 17.39 5.85
C MET A 111 -16.87 17.55 5.70
N PRO A 112 -16.27 17.03 4.62
CA PRO A 112 -14.84 17.23 4.40
C PRO A 112 -14.54 18.68 4.02
N SER A 113 -13.37 19.17 4.44
CA SER A 113 -12.91 20.52 4.10
C SER A 113 -12.54 20.67 2.62
N THR A 114 -12.19 19.57 1.97
CA THR A 114 -11.76 19.52 0.58
C THR A 114 -12.30 18.25 -0.06
N ASP A 115 -12.67 18.33 -1.35
CA ASP A 115 -13.00 17.15 -2.13
C ASP A 115 -11.69 16.51 -2.64
N MET A 116 -11.16 15.58 -1.85
CA MET A 116 -9.89 14.92 -2.19
C MET A 116 -10.01 13.97 -3.37
N ILE A 117 -11.18 13.37 -3.57
CA ILE A 117 -11.38 12.44 -4.68
C ILE A 117 -11.30 13.20 -6.01
N ASP A 118 -11.94 14.35 -6.09
CA ASP A 118 -11.82 15.22 -7.27
C ASP A 118 -10.38 15.62 -7.54
N MET A 119 -9.66 16.03 -6.51
CA MET A 119 -8.26 16.41 -6.62
C MET A 119 -7.39 15.25 -7.12
N PHE A 120 -7.53 14.07 -6.55
CA PHE A 120 -6.76 12.89 -6.97
C PHE A 120 -7.07 12.49 -8.41
N CYS A 121 -8.33 12.54 -8.83
CA CYS A 121 -8.70 12.28 -10.22
C CYS A 121 -8.05 13.28 -11.17
N ARG A 122 -8.06 14.57 -10.83
CA ARG A 122 -7.44 15.62 -11.64
C ARG A 122 -5.92 15.46 -11.74
N LEU A 123 -5.26 15.18 -10.61
CA LEU A 123 -3.81 14.99 -10.59
C LEU A 123 -3.40 13.71 -11.32
N ALA A 124 -4.14 12.63 -11.15
CA ALA A 124 -3.91 11.41 -11.92
C ALA A 124 -4.02 11.67 -13.42
N GLN A 125 -5.04 12.38 -13.85
CA GLN A 125 -5.21 12.75 -15.26
C GLN A 125 -4.07 13.62 -15.76
N LYS A 126 -3.66 14.61 -14.98
CA LYS A 126 -2.53 15.50 -15.31
C LYS A 126 -1.24 14.74 -15.55
N TYR A 127 -0.96 13.71 -14.76
CA TYR A 127 0.28 12.95 -14.82
C TYR A 127 0.18 11.60 -15.55
N GLY A 128 -0.95 11.36 -16.21
CA GLY A 128 -1.12 10.15 -17.02
C GLY A 128 -1.22 8.86 -16.21
N MET A 129 -1.71 8.94 -14.98
CA MET A 129 -1.94 7.80 -14.09
C MET A 129 -3.40 7.41 -14.07
N LYS A 130 -3.68 6.19 -13.59
CA LYS A 130 -5.04 5.76 -13.29
C LYS A 130 -5.30 5.84 -11.79
N PHE A 131 -6.44 6.39 -11.44
CA PHE A 131 -6.95 6.48 -10.08
C PHE A 131 -7.94 5.35 -9.82
N TRP A 132 -7.75 4.60 -8.73
CA TRP A 132 -8.66 3.56 -8.29
C TRP A 132 -9.28 3.96 -6.96
N LEU A 133 -10.60 3.85 -6.89
CA LEU A 133 -11.38 4.30 -5.74
C LEU A 133 -11.49 3.19 -4.68
N GLY A 134 -10.99 3.47 -3.48
CA GLY A 134 -11.25 2.62 -2.31
C GLY A 134 -12.62 2.89 -1.71
N LEU A 135 -13.36 1.84 -1.38
CA LEU A 135 -14.71 1.93 -0.87
C LEU A 135 -14.76 2.46 0.57
N TYR A 136 -15.95 2.76 1.05
CA TYR A 136 -16.17 3.27 2.40
C TYR A 136 -15.97 2.16 3.44
N ASP A 137 -15.28 2.51 4.53
CA ASP A 137 -15.04 1.67 5.69
C ASP A 137 -15.74 2.29 6.91
N SER A 138 -16.79 1.64 7.39
CA SER A 138 -17.52 2.10 8.59
C SER A 138 -16.76 1.87 9.89
N GLY A 139 -15.76 1.04 9.87
CA GLY A 139 -15.04 0.56 11.05
C GLY A 139 -15.78 -0.54 11.82
N LYS A 140 -17.04 -0.84 11.49
CA LYS A 140 -17.85 -1.78 12.27
C LYS A 140 -17.40 -3.22 12.15
N TYR A 141 -16.94 -3.65 10.95
CA TYR A 141 -16.50 -5.03 10.78
C TYR A 141 -15.23 -5.36 11.56
N TRP A 142 -14.42 -4.36 11.90
CA TRP A 142 -13.26 -4.53 12.75
C TRP A 142 -13.65 -5.01 14.15
N ASP A 143 -14.80 -4.52 14.66
CA ASP A 143 -15.29 -4.88 15.97
C ASP A 143 -16.16 -6.15 15.96
N THR A 144 -16.95 -6.32 14.89
CA THR A 144 -17.95 -7.39 14.82
C THR A 144 -17.52 -8.59 13.98
N GLY A 145 -16.55 -8.41 13.09
CA GLY A 145 -16.18 -9.42 12.10
C GLY A 145 -17.22 -9.62 11.00
N ASP A 146 -18.24 -8.77 10.92
CA ASP A 146 -19.34 -8.89 9.97
C ASP A 146 -19.33 -7.72 8.99
N MET A 147 -19.30 -8.01 7.69
CA MET A 147 -19.24 -7.02 6.61
C MET A 147 -20.59 -6.56 6.08
N SER A 148 -21.71 -7.01 6.64
CA SER A 148 -23.04 -6.66 6.11
C SER A 148 -23.31 -5.18 6.09
N TYR A 149 -22.84 -4.44 7.09
CA TYR A 149 -22.98 -2.98 7.13
C TYR A 149 -22.18 -2.29 6.02
N GLU A 150 -21.01 -2.81 5.71
CA GLU A 150 -20.15 -2.29 4.62
C GLU A 150 -20.86 -2.44 3.28
N VAL A 151 -21.48 -3.59 3.05
CA VAL A 151 -22.22 -3.85 1.82
C VAL A 151 -23.39 -2.87 1.67
N GLU A 152 -24.14 -2.64 2.74
CA GLU A 152 -25.28 -1.72 2.70
C GLU A 152 -24.84 -0.27 2.43
N ALA A 153 -23.84 0.21 3.14
CA ALA A 153 -23.33 1.57 2.94
C ALA A 153 -22.76 1.78 1.54
N ASN A 154 -21.95 0.84 1.08
CA ASN A 154 -21.30 0.95 -0.22
C ASN A 154 -22.26 0.84 -1.41
N LYS A 155 -23.42 0.26 -1.23
CA LYS A 155 -24.48 0.25 -2.24
C LYS A 155 -24.79 1.69 -2.73
N TYR A 156 -24.84 2.63 -1.81
CA TYR A 156 -25.07 4.05 -2.14
C TYR A 156 -23.80 4.77 -2.54
N VAL A 157 -22.70 4.49 -1.87
CA VAL A 157 -21.40 5.13 -2.12
C VAL A 157 -20.90 4.84 -3.54
N ILE A 158 -20.99 3.58 -3.99
CA ILE A 158 -20.54 3.21 -5.35
C ILE A 158 -21.30 4.02 -6.42
N ASP A 159 -22.60 4.17 -6.30
CA ASP A 159 -23.40 4.95 -7.24
C ASP A 159 -23.02 6.42 -7.21
N GLU A 160 -22.86 7.00 -6.01
CA GLU A 160 -22.46 8.41 -5.87
C GLU A 160 -21.09 8.68 -6.50
N ILE A 161 -20.13 7.82 -6.23
CA ILE A 161 -18.76 7.95 -6.74
C ILE A 161 -18.74 7.89 -8.27
N TRP A 162 -19.45 6.93 -8.84
CA TRP A 162 -19.49 6.83 -10.30
C TRP A 162 -20.11 8.06 -10.94
N GLN A 163 -21.23 8.54 -10.42
CA GLN A 163 -21.90 9.73 -10.95
C GLN A 163 -21.06 10.99 -10.80
N ARG A 164 -20.36 11.14 -9.68
CA ARG A 164 -19.58 12.36 -9.40
C ARG A 164 -18.22 12.37 -10.07
N TYR A 165 -17.53 11.23 -10.16
CA TYR A 165 -16.13 11.17 -10.57
C TYR A 165 -15.87 10.18 -11.70
N GLY A 166 -16.38 8.97 -11.61
CA GLY A 166 -16.10 7.93 -12.58
C GLY A 166 -16.53 8.27 -13.99
N SER A 167 -17.73 8.77 -14.13
CA SER A 167 -18.27 9.19 -15.43
C SER A 167 -17.64 10.48 -15.97
N LYS A 168 -16.95 11.23 -15.12
CA LYS A 168 -16.38 12.55 -15.45
C LYS A 168 -14.90 12.49 -15.83
N TYR A 169 -14.14 11.61 -15.20
CA TYR A 169 -12.68 11.58 -15.33
C TYR A 169 -12.20 10.31 -16.03
N ASP A 170 -11.49 10.46 -17.14
CA ASP A 170 -10.86 9.35 -17.85
C ASP A 170 -9.77 8.67 -17.02
N SER A 171 -9.21 9.38 -16.03
CA SER A 171 -8.24 8.82 -15.08
C SER A 171 -8.86 7.82 -14.11
N PHE A 172 -10.19 7.79 -13.97
CA PHE A 172 -10.84 6.80 -13.11
C PHE A 172 -10.68 5.41 -13.74
N GLY A 173 -9.85 4.56 -13.13
CA GLY A 173 -9.39 3.32 -13.75
C GLY A 173 -9.87 2.05 -13.10
N GLY A 174 -10.44 2.10 -11.91
CA GLY A 174 -10.86 0.89 -11.22
C GLY A 174 -11.33 1.11 -9.80
N TRP A 175 -11.55 0.00 -9.10
CA TRP A 175 -12.11 -0.02 -7.75
C TRP A 175 -11.27 -0.88 -6.83
N TYR A 176 -10.96 -0.35 -5.67
CA TYR A 176 -10.41 -1.11 -4.57
C TYR A 176 -11.53 -1.42 -3.58
N ILE A 177 -11.85 -2.71 -3.42
CA ILE A 177 -12.82 -3.15 -2.42
C ILE A 177 -12.09 -3.19 -1.09
N SER A 178 -12.18 -2.09 -0.35
CA SER A 178 -11.26 -1.73 0.73
C SER A 178 -11.49 -2.46 2.05
N GLY A 179 -12.45 -3.37 2.13
CA GLY A 179 -12.61 -4.22 3.30
C GLY A 179 -11.36 -5.06 3.50
N GLU A 180 -10.54 -4.70 4.48
CA GLU A 180 -9.37 -5.49 4.83
C GLU A 180 -9.82 -6.76 5.54
N ILE A 181 -9.49 -7.90 4.97
CA ILE A 181 -9.86 -9.19 5.52
C ILE A 181 -8.64 -10.08 5.70
N SER A 182 -8.83 -11.09 6.53
CA SER A 182 -8.05 -12.31 6.52
C SER A 182 -8.98 -13.48 6.22
N ARG A 183 -8.44 -14.68 6.18
CA ARG A 183 -9.18 -15.94 6.03
C ARG A 183 -10.35 -16.11 7.02
N ALA A 184 -10.29 -15.43 8.17
CA ALA A 184 -11.27 -15.59 9.25
C ALA A 184 -12.44 -14.59 9.18
N THR A 185 -12.47 -13.69 8.21
CA THR A 185 -13.52 -12.67 8.11
C THR A 185 -14.85 -13.29 7.66
N LYS A 186 -15.86 -13.15 8.49
CA LYS A 186 -17.19 -13.69 8.22
C LYS A 186 -17.88 -12.96 7.07
N GLY A 187 -18.43 -13.72 6.13
CA GLY A 187 -19.20 -13.17 5.02
C GLY A 187 -18.36 -12.50 3.94
N ALA A 188 -17.04 -12.69 3.94
CA ALA A 188 -16.13 -12.06 3.01
C ALA A 188 -16.46 -12.37 1.55
N ILE A 189 -16.71 -13.63 1.23
CA ILE A 189 -17.01 -14.08 -0.14
C ILE A 189 -18.25 -13.36 -0.67
N GLU A 190 -19.35 -13.42 0.05
CA GLU A 190 -20.61 -12.80 -0.38
C GLU A 190 -20.49 -11.28 -0.46
N SER A 191 -19.82 -10.66 0.49
CA SER A 191 -19.61 -9.22 0.52
C SER A 191 -18.79 -8.74 -0.67
N PHE A 192 -17.70 -9.41 -0.99
CA PHE A 192 -16.87 -9.06 -2.14
C PHE A 192 -17.59 -9.33 -3.47
N ARG A 193 -18.37 -10.40 -3.55
CA ARG A 193 -19.20 -10.65 -4.74
C ARG A 193 -20.19 -9.52 -4.96
N THR A 194 -20.91 -9.11 -3.93
CA THR A 194 -21.95 -8.08 -4.00
C THR A 194 -21.34 -6.72 -4.38
N MET A 195 -20.31 -6.27 -3.67
CA MET A 195 -19.68 -4.99 -3.94
C MET A 195 -18.94 -4.99 -5.29
N GLY A 196 -18.22 -6.04 -5.60
CA GLY A 196 -17.50 -6.17 -6.87
C GLY A 196 -18.42 -6.18 -8.07
N ARG A 197 -19.55 -6.88 -7.98
CA ARG A 197 -20.58 -6.88 -9.02
C ARG A 197 -21.09 -5.48 -9.29
N GLN A 198 -21.47 -4.75 -8.24
CA GLN A 198 -22.01 -3.40 -8.40
C GLN A 198 -20.98 -2.45 -9.01
N CYS A 199 -19.73 -2.53 -8.54
CA CYS A 199 -18.63 -1.73 -9.12
C CYS A 199 -18.52 -1.94 -10.63
N LYS A 200 -18.54 -3.19 -11.07
CA LYS A 200 -18.47 -3.52 -12.50
C LYS A 200 -19.70 -3.07 -13.27
N GLU A 201 -20.87 -3.28 -12.72
CA GLU A 201 -22.13 -2.91 -13.38
C GLU A 201 -22.22 -1.40 -13.64
N VAL A 202 -21.91 -0.58 -12.65
CA VAL A 202 -22.01 0.89 -12.81
C VAL A 202 -20.94 1.45 -13.73
N SER A 203 -19.77 0.82 -13.83
CA SER A 203 -18.60 1.33 -14.53
C SER A 203 -18.33 0.68 -15.89
N GLY A 204 -19.24 -0.18 -16.35
CA GLY A 204 -19.04 -0.88 -17.63
C GLY A 204 -17.89 -1.89 -17.60
N GLY A 205 -17.61 -2.47 -16.45
CA GLY A 205 -16.63 -3.54 -16.31
C GLY A 205 -15.23 -3.10 -15.89
N LEU A 206 -15.06 -1.92 -15.31
CA LEU A 206 -13.75 -1.51 -14.79
C LEU A 206 -13.22 -2.52 -13.78
N PRO A 207 -11.90 -2.71 -13.70
CA PRO A 207 -11.31 -3.73 -12.84
C PRO A 207 -11.47 -3.42 -11.35
N THR A 208 -11.43 -4.49 -10.57
CA THR A 208 -11.51 -4.46 -9.11
C THR A 208 -10.35 -5.23 -8.51
N PHE A 209 -9.91 -4.84 -7.31
CA PHE A 209 -8.93 -5.64 -6.57
C PHE A 209 -9.20 -5.59 -5.07
N ILE A 210 -8.59 -6.54 -4.36
CA ILE A 210 -8.59 -6.64 -2.91
C ILE A 210 -7.16 -6.72 -2.40
N SER A 211 -6.95 -6.34 -1.13
CA SER A 211 -5.62 -6.38 -0.49
C SER A 211 -5.70 -6.95 0.92
N PRO A 212 -5.95 -8.26 1.06
CA PRO A 212 -6.05 -8.91 2.35
C PRO A 212 -4.69 -9.12 3.00
N TRP A 213 -4.68 -9.32 4.34
CA TRP A 213 -3.45 -9.70 5.03
C TRP A 213 -3.35 -11.22 5.18
N ILE A 214 -2.15 -11.69 5.49
CA ILE A 214 -1.87 -13.10 5.77
C ILE A 214 -1.49 -13.21 7.25
N ASP A 215 -2.07 -14.16 7.97
CA ASP A 215 -1.75 -14.42 9.38
C ASP A 215 -0.43 -15.20 9.50
N GLY A 216 0.65 -14.61 9.03
CA GLY A 216 1.99 -15.22 9.04
C GLY A 216 2.66 -15.15 10.41
N LYS A 217 3.76 -15.88 10.56
CA LYS A 217 4.46 -15.98 11.86
C LYS A 217 5.08 -14.67 12.33
N LYS A 218 5.34 -13.73 11.44
CA LYS A 218 5.83 -12.40 11.81
C LYS A 218 4.83 -11.62 12.65
N ALA A 219 3.53 -11.88 12.49
CA ALA A 219 2.50 -11.30 13.35
C ALA A 219 2.57 -11.84 14.80
N VAL A 220 3.20 -12.96 15.01
CA VAL A 220 3.45 -13.55 16.34
C VAL A 220 4.65 -12.87 17.01
N ASP A 221 5.72 -12.70 16.23
CA ASP A 221 7.05 -12.32 16.75
C ASP A 221 7.28 -10.80 16.76
N ALA A 222 6.54 -10.05 15.96
CA ALA A 222 6.70 -8.59 15.88
C ALA A 222 6.27 -7.90 17.18
N ALA A 223 6.93 -6.79 17.50
CA ALA A 223 6.55 -5.95 18.64
C ALA A 223 5.08 -5.53 18.52
N GLY A 224 4.25 -5.96 19.47
CA GLY A 224 2.80 -5.76 19.44
C GLY A 224 2.05 -6.65 18.47
N GLY A 225 2.61 -7.79 18.11
CA GLY A 225 1.89 -8.85 17.41
C GLY A 225 0.70 -9.35 18.23
N ASN A 226 -0.41 -9.64 17.55
CA ASN A 226 -1.67 -10.03 18.19
C ASN A 226 -1.95 -11.52 18.10
N LEU A 227 -1.08 -12.28 17.43
CA LEU A 227 -1.31 -13.71 17.20
C LEU A 227 -0.44 -14.57 18.12
N THR A 228 -0.96 -15.70 18.53
CA THR A 228 -0.17 -16.78 19.12
C THR A 228 0.44 -17.63 18.01
N LYS A 229 1.46 -18.45 18.33
CA LYS A 229 2.08 -19.35 17.34
C LYS A 229 1.08 -20.28 16.68
N GLU A 230 0.08 -20.73 17.44
CA GLU A 230 -0.98 -21.61 16.96
C GLU A 230 -1.94 -20.93 16.00
N GLN A 231 -2.02 -19.60 16.05
CA GLN A 231 -2.87 -18.80 15.15
C GLN A 231 -2.17 -18.46 13.83
N ALA A 232 -0.86 -18.60 13.77
CA ALA A 232 -0.11 -18.37 12.51
C ALA A 232 -0.47 -19.46 11.50
N VAL A 233 -0.82 -19.03 10.29
CA VAL A 233 -1.27 -19.96 9.25
C VAL A 233 -0.08 -20.71 8.64
N SER A 234 -0.29 -22.02 8.38
CA SER A 234 0.65 -22.78 7.57
C SER A 234 0.44 -22.50 6.08
N ILE A 235 1.43 -22.85 5.26
CA ILE A 235 1.34 -22.69 3.81
C ILE A 235 0.16 -23.49 3.26
N GLU A 236 -0.03 -24.74 3.71
CA GLU A 236 -1.08 -25.64 3.26
C GLU A 236 -2.47 -25.11 3.66
N GLN A 237 -2.59 -24.57 4.86
CA GLN A 237 -3.84 -23.97 5.32
C GLN A 237 -4.18 -22.71 4.53
N HIS A 238 -3.18 -21.86 4.31
CA HIS A 238 -3.33 -20.66 3.48
C HIS A 238 -3.83 -21.02 2.07
N GLU A 239 -3.21 -22.01 1.43
CA GLU A 239 -3.61 -22.45 0.10
C GLU A 239 -5.06 -22.96 0.08
N ARG A 240 -5.42 -23.81 1.04
CA ARG A 240 -6.77 -24.38 1.11
C ARG A 240 -7.84 -23.30 1.31
N GLU A 241 -7.62 -22.40 2.24
CA GLU A 241 -8.62 -21.37 2.59
C GLU A 241 -8.75 -20.32 1.50
N TRP A 242 -7.65 -19.85 0.92
CA TRP A 242 -7.72 -18.88 -0.16
C TRP A 242 -8.15 -19.48 -1.49
N ASN A 243 -7.95 -20.76 -1.70
CA ASN A 243 -8.56 -21.45 -2.83
C ASN A 243 -10.10 -21.36 -2.77
N GLU A 244 -10.67 -21.55 -1.60
CA GLU A 244 -12.12 -21.40 -1.41
C GLU A 244 -12.59 -19.96 -1.64
N ILE A 245 -11.86 -19.00 -1.09
CA ILE A 245 -12.21 -17.58 -1.23
C ILE A 245 -12.11 -17.16 -2.70
N PHE A 246 -11.01 -17.48 -3.38
CA PHE A 246 -10.83 -17.12 -4.79
C PHE A 246 -11.87 -17.79 -5.70
N ASP A 247 -12.20 -19.04 -5.43
CA ASP A 247 -13.28 -19.72 -6.14
C ASP A 247 -14.59 -18.93 -6.06
N GLY A 248 -14.88 -18.37 -4.89
CA GLY A 248 -16.11 -17.61 -4.67
C GLY A 248 -16.10 -16.17 -5.22
N ILE A 249 -14.94 -15.55 -5.43
CA ILE A 249 -14.88 -14.10 -5.76
C ILE A 249 -14.31 -13.78 -7.14
N HIS A 250 -13.62 -14.70 -7.80
CA HIS A 250 -12.85 -14.38 -9.02
C HIS A 250 -13.70 -13.82 -10.16
N GLU A 251 -14.99 -14.07 -10.17
CA GLU A 251 -15.90 -13.52 -11.18
C GLU A 251 -16.01 -11.98 -11.09
N TYR A 252 -15.86 -11.43 -9.88
CA TYR A 252 -16.04 -9.99 -9.62
C TYR A 252 -14.81 -9.31 -9.04
N VAL A 253 -13.72 -10.02 -8.86
CA VAL A 253 -12.44 -9.50 -8.36
C VAL A 253 -11.33 -9.90 -9.33
N ASP A 254 -10.69 -8.92 -9.95
CA ASP A 254 -9.73 -9.16 -11.02
C ASP A 254 -8.30 -9.36 -10.52
N ALA A 255 -7.97 -8.81 -9.36
CA ALA A 255 -6.62 -8.90 -8.80
C ALA A 255 -6.66 -9.03 -7.28
N CYS A 256 -5.66 -9.70 -6.73
CA CYS A 256 -5.43 -9.77 -5.29
C CYS A 256 -3.99 -9.33 -5.00
N ALA A 257 -3.85 -8.36 -4.11
CA ALA A 257 -2.58 -7.83 -3.64
C ALA A 257 -2.43 -8.13 -2.15
N PHE A 258 -1.97 -9.33 -1.80
CA PHE A 258 -1.76 -9.67 -0.40
C PHE A 258 -0.75 -8.72 0.25
N GLN A 259 -1.08 -8.24 1.45
CA GLN A 259 -0.15 -7.49 2.30
C GLN A 259 0.95 -8.43 2.80
N ASP A 260 2.19 -7.98 2.74
CA ASP A 260 3.35 -8.80 3.13
C ASP A 260 3.87 -8.55 4.55
N GLY A 261 3.23 -7.65 5.28
CA GLY A 261 3.74 -7.19 6.58
C GLY A 261 3.84 -8.25 7.67
N HIS A 262 3.08 -9.32 7.58
CA HIS A 262 3.06 -10.42 8.56
C HIS A 262 3.74 -11.69 8.05
N ILE A 263 4.36 -11.64 6.87
CA ILE A 263 5.14 -12.74 6.31
C ILE A 263 6.61 -12.52 6.68
N ASP A 264 7.23 -13.51 7.26
CA ASP A 264 8.67 -13.46 7.56
C ASP A 264 9.49 -13.62 6.27
N TYR A 265 10.70 -13.06 6.23
CA TYR A 265 11.51 -13.03 5.00
C TYR A 265 11.88 -14.44 4.51
N ASP A 266 12.00 -15.41 5.40
CA ASP A 266 12.25 -16.80 5.03
C ASP A 266 11.00 -17.52 4.50
N GLU A 267 9.81 -16.93 4.63
CA GLU A 267 8.54 -17.47 4.15
C GLU A 267 8.07 -16.84 2.84
N LEU A 268 8.72 -15.77 2.38
CA LEU A 268 8.23 -15.00 1.22
C LEU A 268 8.01 -15.88 -0.01
N ASP A 269 9.00 -16.63 -0.43
CA ASP A 269 8.91 -17.46 -1.64
C ASP A 269 7.78 -18.49 -1.54
N ALA A 270 7.59 -19.09 -0.38
CA ALA A 270 6.56 -20.11 -0.20
C ALA A 270 5.14 -19.52 -0.30
N PHE A 271 4.86 -18.44 0.41
CA PHE A 271 3.55 -17.78 0.33
C PHE A 271 3.32 -17.16 -1.05
N PHE A 272 4.32 -16.51 -1.60
CA PHE A 272 4.19 -15.86 -2.91
C PHE A 272 3.94 -16.88 -4.02
N SER A 273 4.59 -18.03 -3.97
CA SER A 273 4.35 -19.12 -4.93
C SER A 273 2.92 -19.64 -4.85
N VAL A 274 2.38 -19.82 -3.65
CA VAL A 274 0.99 -20.24 -3.46
C VAL A 274 0.02 -19.18 -3.98
N ASN A 275 0.27 -17.91 -3.65
CA ASN A 275 -0.58 -16.81 -4.12
C ASN A 275 -0.63 -16.75 -5.65
N LYS A 276 0.51 -16.89 -6.31
CA LYS A 276 0.58 -16.89 -7.78
C LYS A 276 -0.14 -18.09 -8.38
N LYS A 277 0.07 -19.26 -7.82
CA LYS A 277 -0.60 -20.49 -8.24
C LYS A 277 -2.13 -20.34 -8.17
N LEU A 278 -2.64 -19.80 -7.07
CA LEU A 278 -4.08 -19.61 -6.89
C LEU A 278 -4.63 -18.55 -7.84
N ALA A 279 -3.94 -17.43 -8.01
CA ALA A 279 -4.34 -16.40 -8.94
C ALA A 279 -4.43 -16.95 -10.37
N ASP A 280 -3.42 -17.66 -10.82
CA ASP A 280 -3.40 -18.30 -12.15
C ASP A 280 -4.54 -19.30 -12.31
N LYS A 281 -4.82 -20.09 -11.28
CA LYS A 281 -5.91 -21.08 -11.33
C LYS A 281 -7.25 -20.42 -11.60
N TYR A 282 -7.50 -19.24 -11.06
CA TYR A 282 -8.79 -18.57 -11.17
C TYR A 282 -8.80 -17.40 -12.17
N GLY A 283 -7.73 -17.23 -12.93
CA GLY A 283 -7.63 -16.18 -13.94
C GLY A 283 -7.55 -14.77 -13.35
N MET A 284 -7.07 -14.64 -12.12
CA MET A 284 -6.87 -13.36 -11.44
C MET A 284 -5.43 -12.90 -11.63
N GLN A 285 -5.23 -11.59 -11.61
CA GLN A 285 -3.87 -11.04 -11.51
C GLN A 285 -3.34 -11.21 -10.09
N CYS A 286 -2.07 -11.51 -10.00
CA CYS A 286 -1.36 -11.63 -8.73
C CYS A 286 -0.49 -10.39 -8.50
N TRP A 287 -0.92 -9.53 -7.59
CA TRP A 287 -0.16 -8.36 -7.17
C TRP A 287 0.42 -8.61 -5.78
N THR A 288 1.45 -7.87 -5.43
CA THR A 288 1.88 -7.76 -4.05
C THR A 288 1.63 -6.36 -3.54
N ASN A 289 1.16 -6.24 -2.29
CA ASN A 289 1.17 -5.00 -1.54
C ASN A 289 2.42 -5.03 -0.66
N ALA A 290 3.52 -4.53 -1.21
CA ALA A 290 4.80 -4.45 -0.51
C ALA A 290 4.75 -3.27 0.46
N GLU A 291 4.63 -3.57 1.76
CA GLU A 291 4.60 -2.51 2.77
C GLU A 291 5.95 -1.79 2.80
N SER A 292 5.93 -0.49 2.60
CA SER A 292 7.12 0.37 2.64
C SER A 292 7.42 0.93 4.03
N PHE A 293 6.67 0.49 5.03
CA PHE A 293 6.94 0.72 6.45
C PHE A 293 7.37 -0.58 7.13
N ASP A 294 7.98 -0.44 8.32
CA ASP A 294 8.49 -1.57 9.08
C ASP A 294 7.63 -1.82 10.33
N ARG A 295 7.27 -3.09 10.56
CA ARG A 295 6.56 -3.54 11.75
C ARG A 295 7.48 -4.13 12.81
N ASP A 296 8.72 -4.43 12.44
CA ASP A 296 9.70 -5.09 13.31
C ASP A 296 10.48 -4.12 14.19
N MET A 297 10.23 -2.83 14.02
CA MET A 297 10.91 -1.78 14.77
C MET A 297 10.16 -1.48 16.07
N PRO A 298 10.86 -1.09 17.14
CA PRO A 298 10.21 -0.65 18.38
C PRO A 298 9.24 0.51 18.18
N ILE A 299 9.55 1.40 17.24
CA ILE A 299 8.65 2.46 16.79
C ILE A 299 7.99 1.97 15.50
N ARG A 300 6.69 1.76 15.55
CA ARG A 300 5.93 1.23 14.42
C ARG A 300 5.73 2.25 13.32
N PHE A 301 5.52 1.73 12.13
CA PHE A 301 5.13 2.48 10.95
C PHE A 301 6.11 3.60 10.60
N LEU A 302 7.39 3.31 10.69
CA LEU A 302 8.46 4.12 10.10
C LEU A 302 8.85 3.54 8.74
N PRO A 303 9.46 4.35 7.85
CA PRO A 303 9.96 3.85 6.57
C PRO A 303 10.86 2.63 6.75
N ILE A 304 10.63 1.63 5.90
CA ILE A 304 11.38 0.38 5.92
C ILE A 304 12.81 0.59 5.41
N LYS A 305 13.75 -0.22 5.84
CA LYS A 305 15.08 -0.27 5.22
C LYS A 305 14.97 -0.77 3.79
N PHE A 306 15.69 -0.14 2.88
CA PHE A 306 15.64 -0.53 1.47
C PHE A 306 15.98 -2.00 1.24
N ASP A 307 16.94 -2.55 1.97
CA ASP A 307 17.32 -3.96 1.83
C ASP A 307 16.13 -4.91 2.05
N LYS A 308 15.29 -4.60 3.02
CA LYS A 308 14.09 -5.38 3.31
C LYS A 308 13.05 -5.24 2.20
N LEU A 309 12.80 -4.01 1.73
CA LEU A 309 11.89 -3.77 0.61
C LEU A 309 12.38 -4.49 -0.66
N ARG A 310 13.67 -4.42 -0.93
CA ARG A 310 14.30 -5.11 -2.05
C ARG A 310 14.04 -6.63 -2.01
N MET A 311 14.20 -7.26 -0.84
CA MET A 311 13.94 -8.69 -0.67
C MET A 311 12.49 -9.07 -1.02
N LYS A 312 11.54 -8.24 -0.61
CA LYS A 312 10.11 -8.43 -0.94
C LYS A 312 9.86 -8.33 -2.44
N LEU A 313 10.42 -7.32 -3.08
CA LEU A 313 10.25 -7.09 -4.52
C LEU A 313 10.99 -8.13 -5.38
N GLU A 314 12.12 -8.63 -4.91
CA GLU A 314 12.82 -9.74 -5.56
C GLU A 314 12.00 -11.03 -5.49
N ALA A 315 11.42 -11.34 -4.33
CA ALA A 315 10.54 -12.49 -4.18
C ALA A 315 9.33 -12.42 -5.12
N ALA A 316 8.71 -11.26 -5.22
CA ALA A 316 7.60 -11.04 -6.15
C ALA A 316 8.00 -11.32 -7.60
N LYS A 317 9.18 -10.86 -8.01
CA LYS A 317 9.69 -11.12 -9.36
C LYS A 317 10.00 -12.60 -9.60
N ARG A 318 10.68 -13.26 -8.66
CA ARG A 318 10.98 -14.70 -8.77
C ARG A 318 9.71 -15.53 -8.92
N CYS A 319 8.63 -15.14 -8.23
CA CYS A 319 7.36 -15.86 -8.27
C CYS A 319 6.45 -15.45 -9.44
N GLY A 320 6.89 -14.54 -10.31
CA GLY A 320 6.17 -14.17 -11.52
C GLY A 320 4.96 -13.27 -11.30
N TYR A 321 4.97 -12.47 -10.26
CA TYR A 321 3.88 -11.54 -9.97
C TYR A 321 3.70 -10.52 -11.10
N ASP A 322 2.44 -10.10 -11.30
CA ASP A 322 2.07 -9.19 -12.39
C ASP A 322 2.35 -7.73 -12.05
N LYS A 323 2.27 -7.35 -10.76
CA LYS A 323 2.40 -5.95 -10.34
C LYS A 323 2.79 -5.88 -8.86
N ALA A 324 3.58 -4.87 -8.53
CA ALA A 324 3.82 -4.47 -7.14
C ALA A 324 3.20 -3.11 -6.88
N ILE A 325 2.38 -3.04 -5.85
CA ILE A 325 1.90 -1.80 -5.25
C ILE A 325 2.46 -1.69 -3.85
N THR A 326 2.40 -0.51 -3.25
CA THR A 326 2.91 -0.29 -1.89
C THR A 326 1.92 0.50 -1.03
N PHE A 327 1.88 0.18 0.22
CA PHE A 327 1.34 1.05 1.26
C PHE A 327 2.53 1.64 2.01
N GLU A 328 2.90 2.92 1.94
CA GLU A 328 2.43 3.79 0.89
C GLU A 328 3.50 4.84 0.59
N PHE A 329 3.49 5.42 -0.56
CA PHE A 329 4.55 6.32 -1.02
C PHE A 329 4.65 7.60 -0.19
N SER A 330 3.53 8.29 0.02
CA SER A 330 3.53 9.67 0.53
C SER A 330 4.08 9.82 1.94
N HIS A 331 3.90 8.81 2.80
CA HIS A 331 4.47 8.82 4.16
C HIS A 331 5.82 8.11 4.24
N PHE A 332 6.02 7.01 3.49
CA PHE A 332 7.15 6.12 3.74
C PHE A 332 8.23 6.17 2.67
N MET A 333 7.97 6.75 1.51
CA MET A 333 8.93 6.85 0.41
C MET A 333 9.10 8.26 -0.15
N SER A 334 8.20 9.20 0.13
CA SER A 334 8.25 10.53 -0.48
C SER A 334 9.36 11.40 0.13
N PRO A 335 10.10 12.13 -0.72
CA PRO A 335 10.98 13.19 -0.24
C PRO A 335 10.29 14.29 0.57
N GLN A 336 8.97 14.44 0.42
CA GLN A 336 8.16 15.42 1.18
C GLN A 336 7.65 14.90 2.51
N SER A 337 7.85 13.62 2.81
CA SER A 337 7.29 13.00 4.01
C SER A 337 7.75 13.68 5.29
N ALA A 338 6.86 13.65 6.29
CA ALA A 338 7.19 14.01 7.66
C ALA A 338 8.29 13.11 8.26
N TYR A 339 8.51 11.93 7.70
CA TYR A 339 9.56 11.01 8.10
C TYR A 339 10.80 11.20 7.22
N LEU A 340 11.90 11.65 7.82
CA LEU A 340 13.15 11.91 7.09
C LEU A 340 13.68 10.68 6.35
N GLN A 341 13.49 9.49 6.93
CA GLN A 341 13.94 8.24 6.34
C GLN A 341 13.25 7.92 5.00
N ALA A 342 12.07 8.49 4.77
CA ALA A 342 11.32 8.27 3.54
C ALA A 342 12.07 8.77 2.31
N GLY A 343 12.64 9.97 2.39
CA GLY A 343 13.44 10.53 1.29
C GLY A 343 14.69 9.69 0.99
N HIS A 344 15.31 9.14 2.02
CA HIS A 344 16.45 8.24 1.83
C HIS A 344 16.02 6.90 1.24
N LEU A 345 14.87 6.39 1.60
CA LEU A 345 14.31 5.19 0.97
C LEU A 345 14.04 5.42 -0.52
N TYR A 346 13.46 6.57 -0.85
CA TYR A 346 13.27 7.01 -2.23
C TYR A 346 14.60 7.00 -2.99
N ASP A 347 15.64 7.62 -2.42
CA ASP A 347 16.96 7.69 -3.06
C ASP A 347 17.54 6.30 -3.31
N ARG A 348 17.48 5.40 -2.32
CA ARG A 348 17.98 4.02 -2.48
C ARG A 348 17.20 3.25 -3.54
N TYR A 349 15.90 3.44 -3.57
CA TYR A 349 15.05 2.82 -4.59
C TYR A 349 15.42 3.29 -6.01
N MET A 350 15.55 4.61 -6.19
CA MET A 350 15.89 5.21 -7.48
C MET A 350 17.29 4.77 -7.96
N GLU A 351 18.25 4.69 -7.05
CA GLU A 351 19.59 4.18 -7.35
C GLU A 351 19.54 2.72 -7.81
N TYR A 352 18.81 1.88 -7.08
CA TYR A 352 18.71 0.45 -7.40
C TYR A 352 18.12 0.21 -8.78
N PHE A 353 17.10 0.94 -9.15
CA PHE A 353 16.44 0.81 -10.46
C PHE A 353 17.06 1.71 -11.55
N ASP A 354 18.15 2.39 -11.22
CA ASP A 354 18.82 3.33 -12.15
C ASP A 354 17.88 4.38 -12.74
N MET A 355 17.04 4.91 -11.88
CA MET A 355 16.09 6.00 -12.20
C MET A 355 16.62 7.34 -11.74
N GLN A 356 16.27 8.40 -12.44
CA GLN A 356 16.68 9.76 -12.09
C GLN A 356 15.50 10.71 -11.92
#